data_bf8aa84a4429f62d3af9bf9af5f020a3
#
_entry.id   bf8aa84a4429f62d3af9bf9af5f020a3
#
_cell.length_a   1.000
_cell.length_b   1.000
_cell.length_c   1.000
_cell.angle_alpha   90.00
_cell.angle_beta   90.00
_cell.angle_gamma   90.00
#
_symmetry.space_group_name_H-M   'P 1'
#
loop_
_entity.id
_entity.type
_entity.pdbx_description
1 polymer ?
#
loop_
_entity_poly.entity_id
_entity_poly.type
_entity_poly.pdbx_seq_one_letter_code
_entity_poly.pdbx_strand_id
1 'polypeptide(L)'
;MSIDIILLRKAEERKLVRAYLQQEINFNESFAFVEYWGRGYTQDCLTRLLDDAAGHEVPDPCYYARSIYGTDGRSIRYNYTTNTGSLIFIEALFANLDYRSVPGYVEKNGRIEPIILPCDNDMVMQKAFEENFVRFAKDFYGQPLQDEDRFEREIFNFAMDYYRDYADTPIMVKNIAHLKDSVEQYGAAAEFAPQITFGRVVGRFFKKDYFYTKSRKMSLARSNPIYQKGYIWYKDTFKKTNTFKNIRKLMKKRK
;
A
#
# COMPACT_ATOMS: atom_id res chain seq x y z
N MET A 1 17.22 6.43 25.58
CA MET A 1 16.71 5.06 25.85
C MET A 1 17.88 4.11 25.62
N SER A 2 18.21 3.26 26.63
CA SER A 2 19.34 2.32 26.53
C SER A 2 19.08 1.27 25.43
N ILE A 3 20.13 0.84 24.74
CA ILE A 3 20.07 -0.25 23.74
C ILE A 3 19.47 -1.51 24.36
N ASP A 4 19.83 -1.81 25.60
CA ASP A 4 19.33 -2.99 26.31
C ASP A 4 17.81 -2.99 26.50
N ILE A 5 17.21 -1.83 26.78
CA ILE A 5 15.74 -1.70 26.90
C ILE A 5 15.08 -1.96 25.54
N ILE A 6 15.67 -1.49 24.44
CA ILE A 6 15.17 -1.73 23.09
C ILE A 6 15.21 -3.22 22.76
N LEU A 7 16.34 -3.88 23.04
CA LEU A 7 16.53 -5.30 22.77
C LEU A 7 15.56 -6.18 23.59
N LEU A 8 15.38 -5.88 24.86
CA LEU A 8 14.43 -6.59 25.72
C LEU A 8 12.99 -6.45 25.22
N ARG A 9 12.56 -5.22 24.89
CA ARG A 9 11.23 -4.97 24.34
C ARG A 9 11.01 -5.72 23.02
N LYS A 10 11.99 -5.74 22.14
CA LYS A 10 11.91 -6.48 20.87
C LYS A 10 11.88 -8.00 21.07
N ALA A 11 12.54 -8.51 22.10
CA ALA A 11 12.46 -9.92 22.45
C ALA A 11 11.03 -10.33 22.90
N GLU A 12 10.38 -9.52 23.72
CA GLU A 12 8.99 -9.78 24.12
C GLU A 12 8.00 -9.66 22.96
N GLU A 13 8.14 -8.61 22.12
CA GLU A 13 7.33 -8.47 20.92
C GLU A 13 7.48 -9.68 20.00
N ARG A 14 8.71 -10.16 19.78
CA ARG A 14 9.00 -11.36 18.98
C ARG A 14 8.36 -12.62 19.55
N LYS A 15 8.41 -12.79 20.87
CA LYS A 15 7.77 -13.91 21.57
C LYS A 15 6.26 -13.95 21.33
N LEU A 16 5.60 -12.79 21.42
CA LEU A 16 4.17 -12.67 21.15
C LEU A 16 3.82 -12.96 19.69
N VAL A 17 4.59 -12.42 18.73
CA VAL A 17 4.39 -12.72 17.31
C VAL A 17 4.56 -14.19 17.02
N ARG A 18 5.61 -14.82 17.57
CA ARG A 18 5.84 -16.27 17.43
C ARG A 18 4.65 -17.07 17.95
N ALA A 19 4.19 -16.76 19.16
CA ALA A 19 3.06 -17.47 19.78
C ALA A 19 1.77 -17.26 18.98
N TYR A 20 1.55 -16.04 18.43
CA TYR A 20 0.43 -15.76 17.54
C TYR A 20 0.48 -16.61 16.27
N LEU A 21 1.63 -16.67 15.60
CA LEU A 21 1.80 -17.50 14.40
C LEU A 21 1.56 -18.98 14.68
N GLN A 22 2.04 -19.50 15.83
CA GLN A 22 1.78 -20.86 16.26
C GLN A 22 0.30 -21.14 16.56
N GLN A 23 -0.43 -20.11 16.98
CA GLN A 23 -1.86 -20.20 17.28
C GLN A 23 -2.73 -20.19 16.01
N GLU A 24 -2.34 -19.41 15.00
CA GLU A 24 -3.19 -19.15 13.83
C GLU A 24 -2.81 -19.98 12.59
N ILE A 25 -1.58 -20.49 12.52
CA ILE A 25 -1.08 -21.20 11.34
C ILE A 25 -0.89 -22.67 11.65
N ASN A 26 -1.51 -23.53 10.84
CA ASN A 26 -1.21 -24.94 10.82
C ASN A 26 -0.01 -25.20 9.90
N PHE A 27 1.18 -25.30 10.48
CA PHE A 27 2.43 -25.52 9.73
C PHE A 27 2.53 -26.89 9.03
N ASN A 28 1.56 -27.79 9.23
CA ASN A 28 1.46 -29.06 8.51
C ASN A 28 0.69 -28.91 7.18
N GLU A 29 0.11 -27.75 6.92
CA GLU A 29 -0.59 -27.43 5.68
C GLU A 29 0.25 -26.52 4.81
N SER A 30 0.06 -26.60 3.50
CA SER A 30 0.67 -25.67 2.56
C SER A 30 -0.06 -24.34 2.58
N PHE A 31 0.69 -23.24 2.51
CA PHE A 31 0.16 -21.89 2.40
C PHE A 31 1.00 -21.04 1.45
N ALA A 32 0.46 -19.88 1.06
CA ALA A 32 1.14 -18.92 0.23
C ALA A 32 0.81 -17.50 0.68
N PHE A 33 1.71 -16.57 0.42
CA PHE A 33 1.45 -15.15 0.59
C PHE A 33 0.91 -14.54 -0.69
N VAL A 34 0.08 -13.51 -0.55
CA VAL A 34 -0.35 -12.65 -1.64
C VAL A 34 0.02 -11.21 -1.27
N GLU A 35 0.75 -10.54 -2.15
CA GLU A 35 1.22 -9.17 -1.94
C GLU A 35 0.95 -8.35 -3.21
N TYR A 36 0.51 -7.11 -3.09
CA TYR A 36 0.23 -6.29 -4.26
C TYR A 36 1.51 -5.83 -4.95
N TRP A 37 2.39 -5.22 -4.18
CA TRP A 37 3.70 -4.90 -4.72
C TRP A 37 4.69 -4.71 -3.57
N GLY A 38 5.97 -4.97 -3.85
CA GLY A 38 6.96 -4.82 -2.82
C GLY A 38 8.37 -5.12 -3.31
N ARG A 39 9.30 -4.96 -2.39
CA ARG A 39 10.71 -5.27 -2.60
C ARG A 39 11.09 -6.65 -2.07
N GLY A 40 10.12 -7.39 -1.55
CA GLY A 40 10.32 -8.69 -0.93
C GLY A 40 10.79 -8.65 0.52
N TYR A 41 11.12 -7.50 1.09
CA TYR A 41 11.59 -7.42 2.48
C TYR A 41 10.55 -7.89 3.50
N THR A 42 9.29 -7.62 3.25
CA THR A 42 8.20 -8.10 4.12
C THR A 42 8.16 -9.62 4.11
N GLN A 43 8.23 -10.24 2.93
CA GLN A 43 8.30 -11.69 2.79
C GLN A 43 9.52 -12.25 3.52
N ASP A 44 10.71 -11.70 3.28
CA ASP A 44 11.94 -12.19 3.92
C ASP A 44 11.89 -12.09 5.46
N CYS A 45 11.22 -11.07 5.99
CA CYS A 45 11.00 -10.93 7.43
C CYS A 45 9.98 -11.96 7.94
N LEU A 46 8.88 -12.15 7.21
CA LEU A 46 7.85 -13.14 7.57
C LEU A 46 8.39 -14.56 7.50
N THR A 47 9.15 -14.91 6.47
CA THR A 47 9.81 -16.21 6.36
C THR A 47 10.59 -16.55 7.62
N ARG A 48 11.42 -15.61 8.11
CA ARG A 48 12.20 -15.83 9.35
C ARG A 48 11.34 -16.00 10.59
N LEU A 49 10.21 -15.28 10.67
CA LEU A 49 9.27 -15.41 11.78
C LEU A 49 8.51 -16.73 11.72
N LEU A 50 8.15 -17.19 10.51
CA LEU A 50 7.49 -18.46 10.29
C LEU A 50 8.41 -19.64 10.64
N ASP A 51 9.67 -19.60 10.20
CA ASP A 51 10.67 -20.60 10.56
C ASP A 51 10.88 -20.67 12.08
N ASP A 52 10.96 -19.52 12.72
CA ASP A 52 11.10 -19.41 14.18
C ASP A 52 9.86 -19.99 14.90
N ALA A 53 8.67 -19.75 14.36
CA ALA A 53 7.43 -20.28 14.92
C ALA A 53 7.29 -21.79 14.69
N ALA A 54 7.61 -22.28 13.50
CA ALA A 54 7.53 -23.69 13.14
C ALA A 54 8.65 -24.53 13.76
N GLY A 55 9.81 -23.94 14.03
CA GLY A 55 11.03 -24.63 14.46
C GLY A 55 11.78 -25.33 13.33
N HIS A 56 11.41 -25.10 12.08
CA HIS A 56 12.05 -25.62 10.86
C HIS A 56 11.80 -24.67 9.70
N GLU A 57 12.50 -24.86 8.58
CA GLU A 57 12.27 -24.09 7.36
C GLU A 57 10.90 -24.39 6.75
N VAL A 58 10.13 -23.34 6.51
CA VAL A 58 8.77 -23.41 5.96
C VAL A 58 8.77 -22.91 4.52
N PRO A 59 8.19 -23.65 3.54
CA PRO A 59 7.97 -23.11 2.19
C PRO A 59 7.01 -21.91 2.24
N ASP A 60 7.43 -20.81 1.66
CA ASP A 60 6.68 -19.56 1.71
C ASP A 60 6.56 -18.88 0.33
N PRO A 61 5.96 -19.53 -0.68
CA PRO A 61 5.76 -18.89 -1.97
C PRO A 61 4.92 -17.62 -1.81
N CYS A 62 5.30 -16.56 -2.52
CA CYS A 62 4.58 -15.31 -2.54
C CYS A 62 4.17 -14.93 -3.96
N TYR A 63 2.88 -14.68 -4.13
CA TYR A 63 2.30 -14.22 -5.37
C TYR A 63 2.16 -12.71 -5.31
N TYR A 64 3.00 -12.03 -6.08
CA TYR A 64 2.99 -10.59 -6.20
C TYR A 64 2.15 -10.16 -7.41
N ALA A 65 1.31 -9.15 -7.26
CA ALA A 65 0.86 -8.44 -8.43
C ALA A 65 2.09 -7.87 -9.16
N ARG A 66 3.04 -7.30 -8.44
CA ARG A 66 4.38 -7.05 -8.93
C ARG A 66 5.44 -6.97 -7.82
N SER A 67 6.48 -7.78 -7.92
CA SER A 67 7.72 -7.61 -7.15
C SER A 67 8.70 -6.72 -7.91
N ILE A 68 9.36 -5.79 -7.22
CA ILE A 68 10.37 -4.89 -7.80
C ILE A 68 11.72 -5.59 -7.92
N TYR A 69 12.01 -6.51 -7.02
CA TYR A 69 13.24 -7.29 -7.02
C TYR A 69 12.96 -8.76 -7.29
N GLY A 70 13.91 -9.41 -7.94
CA GLY A 70 13.88 -10.85 -8.14
C GLY A 70 13.98 -11.63 -6.83
N THR A 71 13.87 -12.94 -6.92
CA THR A 71 14.14 -13.84 -5.80
C THR A 71 15.64 -13.92 -5.58
N ASP A 72 16.05 -13.72 -4.36
CA ASP A 72 17.37 -14.13 -3.91
C ASP A 72 17.20 -15.21 -2.85
N GLY A 73 17.83 -16.34 -3.07
CA GLY A 73 17.81 -17.45 -2.16
C GLY A 73 16.50 -18.25 -2.15
N ARG A 74 15.98 -18.51 -0.96
CA ARG A 74 14.91 -19.47 -0.71
C ARG A 74 13.51 -18.98 -1.07
N SER A 75 13.27 -17.69 -0.93
CA SER A 75 11.93 -17.10 -1.15
C SER A 75 11.53 -17.11 -2.61
N ILE A 76 10.47 -17.83 -2.95
CA ILE A 76 9.92 -17.89 -4.30
C ILE A 76 8.92 -16.76 -4.49
N ARG A 77 9.09 -15.96 -5.56
CA ARG A 77 8.24 -14.80 -5.87
C ARG A 77 7.67 -14.91 -7.27
N TYR A 78 6.38 -15.07 -7.33
CA TYR A 78 5.66 -15.09 -8.61
C TYR A 78 5.13 -13.69 -8.93
N ASN A 79 5.37 -13.20 -10.13
CA ASN A 79 4.88 -11.90 -10.59
C ASN A 79 3.74 -12.08 -11.57
N TYR A 80 2.64 -11.39 -11.32
CA TYR A 80 1.42 -11.45 -12.12
C TYR A 80 1.41 -10.45 -13.27
N THR A 81 1.97 -9.25 -13.07
CA THR A 81 2.01 -8.20 -14.08
C THR A 81 3.36 -7.49 -14.15
N THR A 82 3.64 -6.91 -15.31
CA THR A 82 4.74 -5.96 -15.52
C THR A 82 4.29 -4.50 -15.38
N ASN A 83 2.99 -4.23 -15.31
CA ASN A 83 2.43 -2.89 -15.18
C ASN A 83 2.53 -2.38 -13.73
N THR A 84 3.21 -1.25 -13.53
CA THR A 84 3.42 -0.66 -12.20
C THR A 84 2.52 0.54 -11.90
N GLY A 85 1.87 1.10 -12.92
CA GLY A 85 1.28 2.44 -12.81
C GLY A 85 0.08 2.54 -11.88
N SER A 86 -0.64 1.45 -11.67
CA SER A 86 -1.91 1.44 -10.95
C SER A 86 -1.94 0.56 -9.71
N LEU A 87 -0.83 -0.14 -9.41
CA LEU A 87 -0.75 -1.02 -8.23
C LEU A 87 -0.98 -0.26 -6.92
N ILE A 88 -0.42 0.94 -6.79
CA ILE A 88 -0.63 1.82 -5.62
C ILE A 88 -2.11 2.13 -5.42
N PHE A 89 -2.88 2.23 -6.51
CA PHE A 89 -4.31 2.48 -6.45
C PHE A 89 -5.07 1.28 -5.87
N ILE A 90 -4.75 0.08 -6.34
CA ILE A 90 -5.37 -1.15 -5.83
C ILE A 90 -4.97 -1.40 -4.37
N GLU A 91 -3.70 -1.25 -4.04
CA GLU A 91 -3.24 -1.33 -2.65
C GLU A 91 -4.04 -0.41 -1.72
N ALA A 92 -4.26 0.85 -2.13
CA ALA A 92 -5.03 1.78 -1.33
C ALA A 92 -6.52 1.42 -1.21
N LEU A 93 -7.12 0.81 -2.23
CA LEU A 93 -8.48 0.27 -2.14
C LEU A 93 -8.55 -0.87 -1.13
N PHE A 94 -7.65 -1.82 -1.21
CA PHE A 94 -7.64 -2.98 -0.31
C PHE A 94 -7.20 -2.63 1.12
N ALA A 95 -6.29 -1.66 1.28
CA ALA A 95 -5.93 -1.16 2.60
C ALA A 95 -7.09 -0.48 3.34
N ASN A 96 -8.17 -0.16 2.62
CA ASN A 96 -9.41 0.39 3.19
C ASN A 96 -10.50 -0.67 3.41
N LEU A 97 -10.25 -1.93 3.14
CA LEU A 97 -11.04 -3.03 3.66
C LEU A 97 -10.82 -3.15 5.16
N ASP A 98 -11.54 -4.04 5.84
CA ASP A 98 -11.48 -4.16 7.32
C ASP A 98 -10.13 -4.66 7.87
N TYR A 99 -9.11 -4.74 7.02
CA TYR A 99 -7.73 -5.04 7.38
C TYR A 99 -7.02 -3.79 7.88
N ARG A 100 -6.77 -3.75 9.18
CA ARG A 100 -6.16 -2.62 9.86
C ARG A 100 -4.70 -2.90 10.19
N SER A 101 -3.91 -1.85 10.33
CA SER A 101 -2.53 -2.01 10.78
C SER A 101 -2.46 -2.62 12.18
N VAL A 102 -1.57 -3.58 12.34
CA VAL A 102 -1.29 -4.27 13.59
C VAL A 102 0.05 -3.78 14.13
N PRO A 103 0.07 -2.82 15.08
CA PRO A 103 1.32 -2.31 15.66
C PRO A 103 1.97 -3.27 16.65
N GLY A 104 1.26 -4.31 17.08
CA GLY A 104 1.76 -5.28 18.05
C GLY A 104 0.71 -6.31 18.44
N TYR A 105 1.05 -7.12 19.42
CA TYR A 105 0.23 -8.19 19.93
C TYR A 105 0.12 -8.11 21.46
N VAL A 106 -0.94 -8.70 22.02
CA VAL A 106 -1.18 -8.76 23.46
C VAL A 106 -1.80 -10.09 23.83
N GLU A 107 -1.42 -10.62 24.99
CA GLU A 107 -2.06 -11.79 25.54
C GLU A 107 -3.37 -11.40 26.27
N LYS A 108 -4.48 -12.04 25.90
CA LYS A 108 -5.78 -11.91 26.56
C LYS A 108 -6.44 -13.28 26.71
N ASN A 109 -6.85 -13.59 27.92
CA ASN A 109 -7.58 -14.82 28.22
C ASN A 109 -6.87 -16.10 27.73
N GLY A 110 -5.53 -16.12 27.76
CA GLY A 110 -4.73 -17.24 27.30
C GLY A 110 -4.57 -17.36 25.77
N ARG A 111 -5.00 -16.35 25.01
CA ARG A 111 -4.77 -16.24 23.57
C ARG A 111 -3.96 -14.98 23.24
N ILE A 112 -3.19 -15.06 22.18
CA ILE A 112 -2.50 -13.89 21.62
C ILE A 112 -3.42 -13.23 20.61
N GLU A 113 -3.69 -11.95 20.81
CA GLU A 113 -4.54 -11.13 19.93
C GLU A 113 -3.74 -9.99 19.31
N PRO A 114 -4.00 -9.66 18.03
CA PRO A 114 -3.41 -8.48 17.42
C PRO A 114 -4.03 -7.19 18.03
N ILE A 115 -3.19 -6.20 18.27
CA ILE A 115 -3.63 -4.85 18.58
C ILE A 115 -4.00 -4.18 17.27
N ILE A 116 -5.27 -3.95 17.03
CA ILE A 116 -5.77 -3.38 15.78
C ILE A 116 -5.95 -1.88 15.95
N LEU A 117 -5.32 -1.09 15.07
CA LEU A 117 -5.51 0.36 15.07
C LEU A 117 -6.91 0.71 14.53
N PRO A 118 -7.55 1.77 15.08
CA PRO A 118 -8.83 2.22 14.57
C PRO A 118 -8.74 2.64 13.11
N CYS A 119 -9.78 2.37 12.34
CA CYS A 119 -9.93 2.82 10.98
C CYS A 119 -10.84 4.05 10.95
N ASP A 120 -10.37 5.13 10.30
CA ASP A 120 -11.12 6.39 10.15
C ASP A 120 -11.94 6.44 8.85
N ASN A 121 -11.97 5.36 8.07
CA ASN A 121 -12.69 5.32 6.81
C ASN A 121 -14.18 5.03 7.00
N ASP A 122 -14.96 5.40 5.98
CA ASP A 122 -16.39 5.14 5.92
C ASP A 122 -16.66 3.63 5.87
N MET A 123 -17.18 3.08 6.97
CA MET A 123 -17.49 1.66 7.10
C MET A 123 -18.55 1.18 6.10
N VAL A 124 -19.47 2.05 5.67
CA VAL A 124 -20.48 1.69 4.66
C VAL A 124 -19.81 1.43 3.33
N MET A 125 -18.84 2.27 2.96
CA MET A 125 -18.11 2.09 1.71
C MET A 125 -17.20 0.85 1.77
N GLN A 126 -16.53 0.61 2.90
CA GLN A 126 -15.72 -0.60 3.10
C GLN A 126 -16.56 -1.85 2.91
N LYS A 127 -17.72 -1.92 3.57
CA LYS A 127 -18.63 -3.06 3.44
C LYS A 127 -19.14 -3.26 2.02
N ALA A 128 -19.49 -2.18 1.34
CA ALA A 128 -19.90 -2.25 -0.06
C ALA A 128 -18.80 -2.75 -1.00
N PHE A 129 -17.54 -2.38 -0.74
CA PHE A 129 -16.39 -2.92 -1.47
C PHE A 129 -16.22 -4.41 -1.22
N GLU A 130 -16.23 -4.83 0.04
CA GLU A 130 -16.08 -6.23 0.44
C GLU A 130 -17.16 -7.12 -0.18
N GLU A 131 -18.43 -6.73 -0.05
CA GLU A 131 -19.57 -7.47 -0.61
C GLU A 131 -19.47 -7.60 -2.13
N ASN A 132 -19.13 -6.50 -2.82
CA ASN A 132 -18.98 -6.53 -4.28
C ASN A 132 -17.76 -7.35 -4.73
N PHE A 133 -16.69 -7.33 -3.96
CA PHE A 133 -15.50 -8.10 -4.26
C PHE A 133 -15.74 -9.59 -4.12
N VAL A 134 -16.37 -10.01 -3.02
CA VAL A 134 -16.74 -11.41 -2.78
C VAL A 134 -17.71 -11.91 -3.85
N ARG A 135 -18.69 -11.07 -4.23
CA ARG A 135 -19.64 -11.40 -5.31
C ARG A 135 -18.90 -11.57 -6.64
N PHE A 136 -18.06 -10.62 -7.02
CA PHE A 136 -17.27 -10.71 -8.24
C PHE A 136 -16.40 -11.97 -8.27
N ALA A 137 -15.69 -12.28 -7.18
CA ALA A 137 -14.86 -13.47 -7.10
C ALA A 137 -15.69 -14.76 -7.29
N LYS A 138 -16.86 -14.86 -6.65
CA LYS A 138 -17.76 -16.00 -6.82
C LYS A 138 -18.27 -16.13 -8.25
N ASP A 139 -18.70 -15.02 -8.85
CA ASP A 139 -19.22 -15.01 -10.22
C ASP A 139 -18.11 -15.35 -11.24
N PHE A 140 -16.90 -14.86 -11.02
CA PHE A 140 -15.76 -15.06 -11.90
C PHE A 140 -15.23 -16.51 -11.84
N TYR A 141 -14.92 -17.01 -10.64
CA TYR A 141 -14.39 -18.36 -10.46
C TYR A 141 -15.44 -19.46 -10.53
N GLY A 142 -16.72 -19.11 -10.56
CA GLY A 142 -17.81 -20.04 -10.83
C GLY A 142 -17.97 -20.40 -12.32
N GLN A 143 -17.24 -19.75 -13.23
CA GLN A 143 -17.28 -20.02 -14.67
C GLN A 143 -16.16 -20.97 -15.08
N PRO A 144 -16.42 -21.95 -15.95
CA PRO A 144 -15.37 -22.81 -16.50
C PRO A 144 -14.54 -21.99 -17.52
N LEU A 145 -13.32 -21.62 -17.13
CA LEU A 145 -12.39 -20.93 -18.02
C LEU A 145 -11.42 -21.94 -18.64
N GLN A 146 -11.25 -21.87 -19.96
CA GLN A 146 -10.37 -22.79 -20.69
C GLN A 146 -8.87 -22.41 -20.61
N ASP A 147 -8.57 -21.15 -20.28
CA ASP A 147 -7.22 -20.62 -20.13
C ASP A 147 -7.23 -19.55 -19.03
N GLU A 148 -7.37 -20.00 -17.79
CA GLU A 148 -7.54 -19.15 -16.61
C GLU A 148 -6.40 -18.16 -16.45
N ASP A 149 -5.16 -18.60 -16.52
CA ASP A 149 -3.98 -17.75 -16.27
C ASP A 149 -3.86 -16.58 -17.26
N ARG A 150 -4.17 -16.84 -18.53
CA ARG A 150 -4.09 -15.81 -19.56
C ARG A 150 -5.21 -14.81 -19.41
N PHE A 151 -6.42 -15.31 -19.22
CA PHE A 151 -7.63 -14.47 -19.10
C PHE A 151 -7.59 -13.60 -17.85
N GLU A 152 -7.21 -14.15 -16.70
CA GLU A 152 -7.02 -13.41 -15.46
C GLU A 152 -6.00 -12.28 -15.63
N ARG A 153 -4.87 -12.57 -16.25
CA ARG A 153 -3.81 -11.59 -16.48
C ARG A 153 -4.25 -10.46 -17.42
N GLU A 154 -5.00 -10.78 -18.46
CA GLU A 154 -5.55 -9.80 -19.41
C GLU A 154 -6.59 -8.90 -18.70
N ILE A 155 -7.50 -9.45 -17.90
CA ILE A 155 -8.47 -8.68 -17.11
C ILE A 155 -7.75 -7.79 -16.10
N PHE A 156 -6.76 -8.33 -15.40
CA PHE A 156 -6.00 -7.55 -14.43
C PHE A 156 -5.30 -6.36 -15.10
N ASN A 157 -4.63 -6.57 -16.23
CA ASN A 157 -3.98 -5.50 -16.97
C ASN A 157 -4.99 -4.48 -17.50
N PHE A 158 -6.14 -4.93 -18.02
CA PHE A 158 -7.22 -4.05 -18.44
C PHE A 158 -7.74 -3.19 -17.29
N ALA A 159 -7.99 -3.77 -16.13
CA ALA A 159 -8.42 -3.03 -14.94
C ALA A 159 -7.37 -2.00 -14.51
N MET A 160 -6.08 -2.36 -14.55
CA MET A 160 -4.98 -1.43 -14.25
C MET A 160 -4.95 -0.25 -15.20
N ASP A 161 -5.09 -0.50 -16.49
CA ASP A 161 -5.10 0.54 -17.52
C ASP A 161 -6.34 1.42 -17.39
N TYR A 162 -7.51 0.83 -17.12
CA TYR A 162 -8.74 1.56 -16.88
C TYR A 162 -8.60 2.53 -15.70
N TYR A 163 -8.11 2.08 -14.56
CA TYR A 163 -7.89 2.95 -13.39
C TYR A 163 -6.87 4.06 -13.67
N ARG A 164 -5.82 3.78 -14.41
CA ARG A 164 -4.83 4.78 -14.81
C ARG A 164 -5.47 5.87 -15.67
N ASP A 165 -6.29 5.49 -16.63
CA ASP A 165 -6.80 6.38 -17.66
C ASP A 165 -8.03 7.16 -17.21
N TYR A 166 -8.88 6.57 -16.38
CA TYR A 166 -10.14 7.15 -15.89
C TYR A 166 -10.13 7.60 -14.43
N ALA A 167 -8.95 7.71 -13.81
CA ALA A 167 -8.82 8.11 -12.40
C ALA A 167 -9.39 9.50 -12.07
N ASP A 168 -9.50 10.40 -13.05
CA ASP A 168 -10.02 11.76 -12.90
C ASP A 168 -11.51 11.90 -13.21
N THR A 169 -12.21 10.80 -13.50
CA THR A 169 -13.66 10.84 -13.69
C THR A 169 -14.40 11.23 -12.41
N PRO A 170 -15.54 11.94 -12.50
CA PRO A 170 -16.27 12.39 -11.32
C PRO A 170 -16.63 11.27 -10.34
N ILE A 171 -17.00 10.10 -10.85
CA ILE A 171 -17.35 8.95 -10.02
C ILE A 171 -16.15 8.40 -9.25
N MET A 172 -14.98 8.30 -9.89
CA MET A 172 -13.76 7.84 -9.25
C MET A 172 -13.26 8.84 -8.21
N VAL A 173 -13.28 10.12 -8.57
CA VAL A 173 -12.88 11.20 -7.68
C VAL A 173 -13.78 11.27 -6.45
N LYS A 174 -15.10 11.17 -6.62
CA LYS A 174 -16.06 11.20 -5.53
C LYS A 174 -15.87 10.05 -4.54
N ASN A 175 -15.67 8.84 -5.04
CA ASN A 175 -15.69 7.64 -4.20
C ASN A 175 -14.32 7.25 -3.64
N ILE A 176 -13.22 7.62 -4.29
CA ILE A 176 -11.89 7.08 -3.96
C ILE A 176 -10.93 8.15 -3.44
N ALA A 177 -10.99 9.35 -3.98
CA ALA A 177 -9.96 10.36 -3.72
C ALA A 177 -9.81 10.77 -2.25
N HIS A 178 -10.85 10.62 -1.44
CA HIS A 178 -10.88 10.98 -0.02
C HIS A 178 -10.57 9.80 0.92
N LEU A 179 -10.47 8.57 0.40
CA LEU A 179 -10.09 7.44 1.21
C LEU A 179 -8.74 7.70 1.87
N LYS A 180 -8.65 7.34 3.13
CA LYS A 180 -7.42 7.49 3.89
C LYS A 180 -6.52 6.30 3.68
N ASP A 181 -5.24 6.55 3.45
CA ASP A 181 -4.23 5.52 3.35
C ASP A 181 -3.83 5.07 4.76
N SER A 182 -4.14 3.84 5.11
CA SER A 182 -3.84 3.26 6.42
C SER A 182 -2.41 2.67 6.49
N VAL A 183 -1.65 2.73 5.42
CA VAL A 183 -0.32 2.09 5.31
C VAL A 183 0.77 2.85 6.10
N GLU A 184 0.53 4.09 6.50
CA GLU A 184 1.49 4.82 7.33
C GLU A 184 1.34 4.42 8.81
N GLN A 185 2.24 3.57 9.28
CA GLN A 185 2.25 3.01 10.64
C GLN A 185 2.28 4.03 11.79
N TYR A 186 2.68 5.28 11.55
CA TYR A 186 2.91 6.29 12.60
C TYR A 186 2.47 7.71 12.23
N GLY A 187 1.85 7.92 11.09
CA GLY A 187 1.40 9.23 10.62
C GLY A 187 -0.13 9.38 10.63
N ALA A 188 -0.60 10.60 10.64
CA ALA A 188 -2.00 10.89 10.35
C ALA A 188 -2.31 10.35 8.94
N ALA A 189 -3.32 9.47 8.86
CA ALA A 189 -3.72 8.88 7.59
C ALA A 189 -3.99 9.97 6.55
N ALA A 190 -3.20 9.98 5.48
CA ALA A 190 -3.35 10.95 4.40
C ALA A 190 -4.43 10.50 3.43
N GLU A 191 -5.23 11.43 2.90
CA GLU A 191 -6.15 11.10 1.82
C GLU A 191 -5.39 10.54 0.62
N PHE A 192 -5.98 9.58 -0.06
CA PHE A 192 -5.44 8.96 -1.27
C PHE A 192 -5.07 10.01 -2.35
N ALA A 193 -5.96 10.95 -2.58
CA ALA A 193 -5.76 12.05 -3.53
C ALA A 193 -6.21 13.39 -2.93
N PRO A 194 -5.43 13.97 -2.02
CA PRO A 194 -5.79 15.22 -1.36
C PRO A 194 -5.85 16.38 -2.32
N GLN A 195 -6.70 17.36 -2.01
CA GLN A 195 -6.82 18.58 -2.82
C GLN A 195 -5.52 19.38 -2.83
N ILE A 196 -5.23 20.00 -3.96
CA ILE A 196 -4.13 20.96 -4.09
C ILE A 196 -4.63 22.32 -3.60
N THR A 197 -4.14 22.76 -2.45
CA THR A 197 -4.44 24.07 -1.86
C THR A 197 -3.36 25.08 -2.22
N PHE A 198 -3.66 26.37 -2.04
CA PHE A 198 -2.68 27.45 -2.23
C PHE A 198 -1.43 27.22 -1.36
N GLY A 199 -1.59 26.88 -0.10
CA GLY A 199 -0.48 26.57 0.80
C GLY A 199 0.41 25.45 0.28
N ARG A 200 -0.17 24.41 -0.30
CA ARG A 200 0.58 23.30 -0.93
C ARG A 200 1.33 23.74 -2.19
N VAL A 201 0.73 24.61 -3.00
CA VAL A 201 1.42 25.18 -4.16
C VAL A 201 2.65 25.97 -3.69
N VAL A 202 2.47 26.88 -2.73
CA VAL A 202 3.55 27.73 -2.18
C VAL A 202 4.58 26.89 -1.43
N GLY A 203 4.16 25.99 -0.56
CA GLY A 203 5.04 25.12 0.22
C GLY A 203 5.96 24.29 -0.67
N ARG A 204 5.48 23.87 -1.84
CA ARG A 204 6.29 23.16 -2.82
C ARG A 204 7.44 24.00 -3.40
N PHE A 205 7.28 25.32 -3.55
CA PHE A 205 8.38 26.20 -3.92
C PHE A 205 9.49 26.17 -2.89
N PHE A 206 9.15 26.12 -1.62
CA PHE A 206 10.09 26.15 -0.50
C PHE A 206 10.52 24.77 0.00
N LYS A 207 10.11 23.67 -0.65
CA LYS A 207 10.34 22.27 -0.24
C LYS A 207 9.84 21.94 1.19
N LYS A 208 8.94 22.71 1.74
CA LYS A 208 8.38 22.51 3.08
C LYS A 208 7.12 21.66 3.09
N ASP A 209 6.56 21.36 1.92
CA ASP A 209 5.37 20.52 1.80
C ASP A 209 5.70 19.25 1.03
N TYR A 210 5.61 18.13 1.73
CA TYR A 210 5.58 16.81 1.14
C TYR A 210 4.16 16.54 0.66
N PHE A 211 3.78 17.14 -0.48
CA PHE A 211 2.52 16.81 -1.12
C PHE A 211 2.60 15.39 -1.64
N TYR A 212 2.17 14.49 -0.78
CA TYR A 212 2.02 13.09 -1.13
C TYR A 212 0.62 12.86 -1.69
N THR A 213 0.54 12.25 -2.85
CA THR A 213 -0.70 11.80 -3.47
C THR A 213 -0.46 10.51 -4.22
N LYS A 214 -1.32 9.54 -4.02
CA LYS A 214 -1.31 8.28 -4.75
C LYS A 214 -1.86 8.47 -6.19
N SER A 215 -2.76 9.43 -6.39
CA SER A 215 -3.28 9.78 -7.71
C SER A 215 -3.26 11.29 -7.97
N ARG A 216 -2.30 11.71 -8.77
CA ARG A 216 -2.18 13.11 -9.18
C ARG A 216 -3.37 13.58 -10.02
N LYS A 217 -3.91 12.73 -10.90
CA LYS A 217 -5.08 13.06 -11.72
C LYS A 217 -6.29 13.38 -10.83
N MET A 218 -6.60 12.52 -9.86
CA MET A 218 -7.68 12.76 -8.90
C MET A 218 -7.45 14.02 -8.05
N SER A 219 -6.23 14.23 -7.56
CA SER A 219 -5.92 15.44 -6.78
C SER A 219 -6.14 16.71 -7.59
N LEU A 220 -5.76 16.72 -8.87
CA LEU A 220 -6.02 17.83 -9.76
C LEU A 220 -7.53 18.01 -9.99
N ALA A 221 -8.25 16.94 -10.31
CA ALA A 221 -9.69 17.00 -10.56
C ALA A 221 -10.50 17.53 -9.36
N ARG A 222 -10.05 17.27 -8.13
CA ARG A 222 -10.67 17.80 -6.88
C ARG A 222 -10.33 19.24 -6.58
N SER A 223 -9.32 19.79 -7.21
CA SER A 223 -8.74 21.08 -6.81
C SER A 223 -9.36 22.25 -7.57
N ASN A 224 -9.31 23.45 -6.96
CA ASN A 224 -9.72 24.67 -7.63
C ASN A 224 -8.93 24.85 -8.94
N PRO A 225 -9.58 25.20 -10.07
CA PRO A 225 -8.93 25.37 -11.37
C PRO A 225 -7.72 26.31 -11.37
N ILE A 226 -7.73 27.35 -10.53
CA ILE A 226 -6.60 28.28 -10.39
C ILE A 226 -5.38 27.57 -9.81
N TYR A 227 -5.59 26.76 -8.76
CA TYR A 227 -4.50 25.99 -8.12
C TYR A 227 -4.00 24.86 -9.02
N GLN A 228 -4.89 24.25 -9.79
CA GLN A 228 -4.51 23.27 -10.81
C GLN A 228 -3.54 23.89 -11.82
N LYS A 229 -3.91 25.05 -12.40
CA LYS A 229 -3.06 25.77 -13.36
C LYS A 229 -1.71 26.14 -12.74
N GLY A 230 -1.71 26.68 -11.53
CA GLY A 230 -0.49 27.03 -10.80
C GLY A 230 0.41 25.81 -10.55
N TYR A 231 -0.17 24.69 -10.15
CA TYR A 231 0.57 23.45 -9.89
C TYR A 231 1.17 22.87 -11.17
N ILE A 232 0.40 22.82 -12.25
CA ILE A 232 0.85 22.33 -13.56
C ILE A 232 1.97 23.23 -14.09
N TRP A 233 1.76 24.55 -14.07
CA TRP A 233 2.78 25.51 -14.50
C TRP A 233 4.09 25.35 -13.72
N TYR A 234 4.01 25.23 -12.38
CA TYR A 234 5.18 25.01 -11.56
C TYR A 234 5.92 23.72 -11.95
N LYS A 235 5.19 22.63 -12.13
CA LYS A 235 5.80 21.32 -12.41
C LYS A 235 6.39 21.24 -13.81
N ASP A 236 5.65 21.70 -14.78
CA ASP A 236 5.96 21.42 -16.19
C ASP A 236 6.81 22.53 -16.84
N THR A 237 6.73 23.73 -16.31
CA THR A 237 7.46 24.90 -16.82
C THR A 237 8.55 25.34 -15.87
N PHE A 238 8.18 25.84 -14.70
CA PHE A 238 9.10 26.52 -13.79
C PHE A 238 10.19 25.59 -13.25
N LYS A 239 9.85 24.38 -12.84
CA LYS A 239 10.82 23.38 -12.30
C LYS A 239 11.89 22.99 -13.33
N LYS A 240 11.58 23.06 -14.61
CA LYS A 240 12.50 22.71 -15.70
C LYS A 240 13.42 23.86 -16.10
N THR A 241 13.13 25.11 -15.68
CA THR A 241 13.90 26.28 -16.04
C THR A 241 15.27 26.33 -15.36
N ASN A 242 16.23 26.97 -16.03
CA ASN A 242 17.55 27.22 -15.45
C ASN A 242 17.46 28.14 -14.23
N THR A 243 16.51 29.06 -14.22
CA THR A 243 16.23 29.95 -13.08
C THR A 243 15.93 29.13 -11.82
N PHE A 244 15.05 28.14 -11.89
CA PHE A 244 14.77 27.27 -10.75
C PHE A 244 15.98 26.46 -10.30
N LYS A 245 16.76 25.93 -11.25
CA LYS A 245 17.98 25.19 -10.93
C LYS A 245 18.98 26.06 -10.19
N ASN A 246 19.12 27.33 -10.58
CA ASN A 246 20.01 28.30 -9.95
C ASN A 246 19.53 28.71 -8.55
N ILE A 247 18.24 29.02 -8.38
CA ILE A 247 17.63 29.28 -7.07
C ILE A 247 17.86 28.09 -6.13
N ARG A 248 17.67 26.87 -6.61
CA ARG A 248 17.88 25.65 -5.83
C ARG A 248 19.35 25.47 -5.41
N LYS A 249 20.30 25.82 -6.26
CA LYS A 249 21.74 25.81 -5.92
C LYS A 249 22.07 26.82 -4.83
N LEU A 250 21.53 28.04 -4.93
CA LEU A 250 21.72 29.09 -3.92
C LEU A 250 21.14 28.70 -2.55
N MET A 251 19.96 28.11 -2.53
CA MET A 251 19.32 27.65 -1.28
C MET A 251 20.07 26.47 -0.63
N LYS A 252 20.76 25.64 -1.39
CA LYS A 252 21.58 24.55 -0.86
C LYS A 252 22.91 25.03 -0.27
N LYS A 253 23.44 26.15 -0.75
CA LYS A 253 24.69 26.74 -0.23
C LYS A 253 24.49 27.49 1.10
N ARG A 254 23.23 27.75 1.50
CA ARG A 254 22.89 28.43 2.76
C ARG A 254 22.51 27.47 3.90
N LYS A 255 22.62 26.18 3.70
CA LYS A 255 22.56 25.13 4.71
C LYS A 255 23.93 24.50 4.90
#